data_18ebc372eb2c8fefc8b2ad52b3b20cd1
#
_entry.id   18ebc372eb2c8fefc8b2ad52b3b20cd1
#
_cell.length_a   1.000
_cell.length_b   1.000
_cell.length_c   1.000
_cell.angle_alpha   90.00
_cell.angle_beta   90.00
_cell.angle_gamma   90.00
#
_symmetry.space_group_name_H-M   'P 1'
#
loop_
_entity.id
_entity.type
_entity.pdbx_description
1 polymer ?
#
loop_
_entity_poly.entity_id
_entity_poly.type
_entity_poly.pdbx_seq_one_letter_code
_entity_poly.pdbx_strand_id
1 'polypeptide(L)'
;EYGSPQKVAATYNPHPYLIGPRLFPFFLFVLKIVITVVVFVMLGLAGVRAVTDTPMMGMDFVNIIGGGLGNALSAAIAAFGNVVLVFAILERVLPDKEIGGFNDEKDWDPASLTKEPDPDTVKRGEIIVEIVFTFIGLAILNLYFEILGASFFAENKWYFIPMFSDVFLKFIPWINAIFLAEIVLDVFLLRNALWTPLTRIAKVFIEAASIVLTFLILSTPNIIGFTAESFANIPKNSVDAETLMTIFNLSFPITMIIIIIIQGIELAKAIYGLFKATYKAK
;
A
#
# COMPACT_ATOMS: atom_id res chain seq x y z
N GLU A 1 16.67 -25.50 41.73
CA GLU A 1 15.44 -25.97 41.02
C GLU A 1 15.39 -25.32 39.65
N TYR A 2 15.59 -26.11 38.64
CA TYR A 2 15.39 -25.68 37.26
C TYR A 2 13.91 -25.47 37.06
N GLY A 3 13.47 -24.25 36.75
CA GLY A 3 12.06 -23.92 36.49
C GLY A 3 11.41 -24.82 35.42
N SER A 4 10.10 -24.65 35.16
CA SER A 4 9.44 -25.48 34.16
C SER A 4 10.21 -25.48 32.82
N PRO A 5 10.31 -26.61 32.10
CA PRO A 5 11.02 -26.70 30.83
C PRO A 5 10.58 -25.64 29.81
N GLN A 6 9.32 -25.22 29.87
CA GLN A 6 8.76 -24.17 29.05
C GLN A 6 9.35 -22.79 29.35
N LYS A 7 9.63 -22.46 30.63
CA LYS A 7 10.28 -21.20 30.98
C LYS A 7 11.74 -21.16 30.54
N VAL A 8 12.43 -22.30 30.64
CA VAL A 8 13.81 -22.43 30.16
C VAL A 8 13.85 -22.34 28.62
N ALA A 9 12.95 -23.01 27.92
CA ALA A 9 12.86 -22.94 26.46
C ALA A 9 12.52 -21.51 25.97
N ALA A 10 11.69 -20.76 26.68
CA ALA A 10 11.37 -19.36 26.35
C ALA A 10 12.59 -18.43 26.44
N THR A 11 13.57 -18.77 27.30
CA THR A 11 14.83 -17.99 27.42
C THR A 11 15.75 -18.17 26.21
N TYR A 12 15.63 -19.32 25.49
CA TYR A 12 16.44 -19.63 24.32
C TYR A 12 15.75 -19.25 22.99
N ASN A 13 14.47 -18.92 23.01
CA ASN A 13 13.75 -18.46 21.81
C ASN A 13 13.27 -17.02 22.00
N PRO A 14 14.06 -16.02 21.57
CA PRO A 14 13.71 -14.60 21.74
C PRO A 14 12.44 -14.19 20.98
N HIS A 15 12.02 -14.97 19.96
CA HIS A 15 10.83 -14.67 19.14
C HIS A 15 9.90 -15.88 19.08
N PRO A 16 9.18 -16.21 20.19
CA PRO A 16 8.31 -17.39 20.24
C PRO A 16 7.05 -17.26 19.37
N TYR A 17 6.73 -16.05 18.93
CA TYR A 17 5.53 -15.74 18.14
C TYR A 17 5.89 -15.32 16.73
N LEU A 18 5.01 -15.65 15.78
CA LEU A 18 5.09 -15.09 14.42
C LEU A 18 4.74 -13.60 14.42
N ILE A 19 3.70 -13.25 15.17
CA ILE A 19 3.27 -11.88 15.46
C ILE A 19 3.01 -11.85 16.98
N GLY A 20 3.81 -11.09 17.71
CA GLY A 20 3.76 -11.01 19.16
C GLY A 20 2.54 -10.28 19.67
N PRO A 21 2.21 -10.46 20.97
CA PRO A 21 1.01 -9.87 21.58
C PRO A 21 0.99 -8.33 21.49
N ARG A 22 2.13 -7.68 21.31
CA ARG A 22 2.25 -6.23 21.16
C ARG A 22 1.79 -5.71 19.81
N LEU A 23 2.18 -6.38 18.72
CA LEU A 23 1.77 -6.03 17.35
C LEU A 23 0.41 -6.60 16.99
N PHE A 24 -0.08 -7.61 17.72
CA PHE A 24 -1.30 -8.34 17.37
C PHE A 24 -2.56 -7.46 17.26
N PRO A 25 -2.84 -6.51 18.19
CA PRO A 25 -4.00 -5.63 18.06
C PRO A 25 -3.93 -4.75 16.82
N PHE A 26 -2.72 -4.25 16.50
CA PHE A 26 -2.50 -3.43 15.33
C PHE A 26 -2.57 -4.26 14.03
N PHE A 27 -2.00 -5.45 14.03
CA PHE A 27 -2.17 -6.42 12.95
C PHE A 27 -3.65 -6.68 12.64
N LEU A 28 -4.47 -6.93 13.66
CA LEU A 28 -5.91 -7.14 13.47
C LEU A 28 -6.62 -5.89 12.92
N PHE A 29 -6.22 -4.70 13.36
CA PHE A 29 -6.77 -3.46 12.85
C PHE A 29 -6.48 -3.27 11.36
N VAL A 30 -5.19 -3.38 10.96
CA VAL A 30 -4.77 -3.29 9.56
C VAL A 30 -5.40 -4.39 8.72
N LEU A 31 -5.41 -5.62 9.21
CA LEU A 31 -6.00 -6.77 8.53
C LEU A 31 -7.49 -6.55 8.23
N LYS A 32 -8.25 -6.04 9.19
CA LYS A 32 -9.68 -5.72 8.99
C LYS A 32 -9.86 -4.70 7.88
N ILE A 33 -9.07 -3.62 7.87
CA ILE A 33 -9.15 -2.59 6.83
C ILE A 33 -8.84 -3.20 5.46
N VAL A 34 -7.71 -3.88 5.33
CA VAL A 34 -7.24 -4.45 4.06
C VAL A 34 -8.24 -5.47 3.52
N ILE A 35 -8.70 -6.42 4.34
CA ILE A 35 -9.69 -7.42 3.91
C ILE A 35 -11.01 -6.75 3.53
N THR A 36 -11.49 -5.77 4.32
CA THR A 36 -12.73 -5.05 4.01
C THR A 36 -12.64 -4.36 2.66
N VAL A 37 -11.55 -3.64 2.38
CA VAL A 37 -11.34 -2.96 1.10
C VAL A 37 -11.26 -3.97 -0.04
N VAL A 38 -10.47 -5.02 0.09
CA VAL A 38 -10.32 -6.06 -0.96
C VAL A 38 -11.65 -6.74 -1.27
N VAL A 39 -12.37 -7.16 -0.24
CA VAL A 39 -13.69 -7.81 -0.41
C VAL A 39 -14.69 -6.85 -1.04
N PHE A 40 -14.74 -5.59 -0.57
CA PHE A 40 -15.63 -4.57 -1.13
C PHE A 40 -15.36 -4.31 -2.61
N VAL A 41 -14.09 -4.16 -2.99
CA VAL A 41 -13.70 -3.96 -4.41
C VAL A 41 -14.06 -5.18 -5.25
N MET A 42 -13.75 -6.40 -4.78
CA MET A 42 -14.03 -7.62 -5.53
C MET A 42 -15.53 -7.90 -5.66
N LEU A 43 -16.31 -7.67 -4.62
CA LEU A 43 -17.78 -7.80 -4.68
C LEU A 43 -18.39 -6.69 -5.52
N GLY A 44 -17.85 -5.47 -5.48
CA GLY A 44 -18.25 -4.38 -6.35
C GLY A 44 -18.05 -4.72 -7.82
N LEU A 45 -16.88 -5.25 -8.18
CA LEU A 45 -16.59 -5.73 -9.54
C LEU A 45 -17.51 -6.89 -9.94
N ALA A 46 -17.75 -7.85 -9.05
CA ALA A 46 -18.70 -8.95 -9.31
C ALA A 46 -20.13 -8.44 -9.49
N GLY A 47 -20.55 -7.44 -8.69
CA GLY A 47 -21.86 -6.80 -8.82
C GLY A 47 -22.03 -6.05 -10.14
N VAL A 48 -21.02 -5.29 -10.55
CA VAL A 48 -20.99 -4.63 -11.87
C VAL A 48 -21.12 -5.69 -12.97
N ARG A 49 -20.34 -6.76 -12.91
CA ARG A 49 -20.43 -7.88 -13.87
C ARG A 49 -21.83 -8.48 -13.90
N ALA A 50 -22.43 -8.75 -12.74
CA ALA A 50 -23.75 -9.34 -12.64
C ALA A 50 -24.85 -8.44 -13.28
N VAL A 51 -24.70 -7.12 -13.21
CA VAL A 51 -25.66 -6.16 -13.82
C VAL A 51 -25.42 -5.98 -15.31
N THR A 52 -24.16 -6.06 -15.78
CA THR A 52 -23.82 -5.85 -17.19
C THR A 52 -24.03 -7.10 -18.04
N ASP A 53 -23.97 -8.29 -17.45
CA ASP A 53 -24.00 -9.57 -18.18
C ASP A 53 -25.39 -10.17 -18.39
N THR A 54 -26.45 -9.37 -18.25
CA THR A 54 -27.82 -9.88 -18.35
C THR A 54 -28.33 -10.06 -19.79
N PRO A 55 -29.25 -11.03 -19.97
CA PRO A 55 -30.50 -11.17 -19.24
C PRO A 55 -30.42 -12.10 -18.05
N MET A 56 -30.64 -11.54 -16.86
CA MET A 56 -30.61 -12.24 -15.57
C MET A 56 -31.69 -13.34 -15.52
N MET A 57 -31.43 -14.53 -15.99
CA MET A 57 -32.25 -15.68 -15.69
C MET A 57 -31.43 -16.93 -15.52
N GLY A 58 -31.45 -17.50 -14.30
CA GLY A 58 -31.07 -18.87 -14.03
C GLY A 58 -29.60 -19.08 -13.61
N MET A 59 -28.97 -20.10 -14.15
CA MET A 59 -27.65 -20.61 -13.75
C MET A 59 -26.50 -19.63 -13.99
N ASP A 60 -26.62 -18.71 -14.92
CA ASP A 60 -25.56 -17.73 -15.24
C ASP A 60 -25.36 -16.72 -14.11
N PHE A 61 -26.43 -16.26 -13.47
CA PHE A 61 -26.38 -15.40 -12.30
C PHE A 61 -25.67 -16.09 -11.12
N VAL A 62 -25.99 -17.38 -10.88
CA VAL A 62 -25.34 -18.18 -9.82
C VAL A 62 -23.86 -18.35 -10.11
N ASN A 63 -23.48 -18.60 -11.35
CA ASN A 63 -22.08 -18.75 -11.77
C ASN A 63 -21.28 -17.42 -11.62
N ILE A 64 -21.88 -16.30 -11.99
CA ILE A 64 -21.23 -14.98 -11.87
C ILE A 64 -21.00 -14.62 -10.38
N ILE A 65 -22.02 -14.79 -9.55
CA ILE A 65 -21.89 -14.51 -8.12
C ILE A 65 -20.95 -15.53 -7.46
N GLY A 66 -21.06 -16.81 -7.78
CA GLY A 66 -20.19 -17.86 -7.25
C GLY A 66 -18.72 -17.62 -7.64
N GLY A 67 -18.47 -17.26 -8.91
CA GLY A 67 -17.14 -16.87 -9.38
C GLY A 67 -16.61 -15.60 -8.71
N GLY A 68 -17.46 -14.58 -8.54
CA GLY A 68 -17.13 -13.36 -7.83
C GLY A 68 -16.75 -13.58 -6.36
N LEU A 69 -17.53 -14.43 -5.66
CA LEU A 69 -17.22 -14.83 -4.28
C LEU A 69 -15.92 -15.65 -4.20
N GLY A 70 -15.68 -16.55 -5.14
CA GLY A 70 -14.43 -17.32 -5.23
C GLY A 70 -13.22 -16.41 -5.42
N ASN A 71 -13.32 -15.44 -6.32
CA ASN A 71 -12.28 -14.44 -6.56
C ASN A 71 -12.06 -13.54 -5.34
N ALA A 72 -13.13 -13.09 -4.69
CA ALA A 72 -13.04 -12.29 -3.46
C ALA A 72 -12.36 -13.07 -2.33
N LEU A 73 -12.68 -14.35 -2.17
CA LEU A 73 -12.04 -15.22 -1.17
C LEU A 73 -10.55 -15.41 -1.48
N SER A 74 -10.19 -15.70 -2.73
CA SER A 74 -8.80 -15.85 -3.15
C SER A 74 -7.99 -14.58 -2.94
N ALA A 75 -8.54 -13.42 -3.28
CA ALA A 75 -7.92 -12.13 -3.06
C ALA A 75 -7.78 -11.81 -1.55
N ALA A 76 -8.78 -12.16 -0.74
CA ALA A 76 -8.71 -11.98 0.72
C ALA A 76 -7.64 -12.87 1.36
N ILE A 77 -7.49 -14.11 0.90
CA ILE A 77 -6.43 -15.03 1.37
C ILE A 77 -5.04 -14.49 0.98
N ALA A 78 -4.87 -14.00 -0.24
CA ALA A 78 -3.62 -13.39 -0.68
C ALA A 78 -3.29 -12.12 0.12
N ALA A 79 -4.28 -11.25 0.34
CA ALA A 79 -4.13 -10.04 1.16
C ALA A 79 -3.76 -10.39 2.61
N PHE A 80 -4.43 -11.39 3.21
CA PHE A 80 -4.10 -11.92 4.53
C PHE A 80 -2.63 -12.38 4.59
N GLY A 81 -2.20 -13.20 3.62
CA GLY A 81 -0.82 -13.69 3.56
C GLY A 81 0.21 -12.56 3.50
N ASN A 82 -0.04 -11.53 2.69
CA ASN A 82 0.83 -10.36 2.57
C ASN A 82 0.90 -9.57 3.90
N VAL A 83 -0.23 -9.30 4.55
CA VAL A 83 -0.24 -8.60 5.84
C VAL A 83 0.47 -9.42 6.92
N VAL A 84 0.24 -10.74 7.01
CA VAL A 84 0.95 -11.63 7.93
C VAL A 84 2.46 -11.57 7.70
N LEU A 85 2.91 -11.63 6.43
CA LEU A 85 4.32 -11.57 6.08
C LEU A 85 4.96 -10.26 6.55
N VAL A 86 4.32 -9.12 6.29
CA VAL A 86 4.81 -7.81 6.73
C VAL A 86 4.94 -7.76 8.24
N PHE A 87 3.90 -8.16 8.98
CA PHE A 87 3.92 -8.15 10.44
C PHE A 87 4.93 -9.16 11.03
N ALA A 88 5.13 -10.30 10.38
CA ALA A 88 6.16 -11.27 10.78
C ALA A 88 7.59 -10.71 10.61
N ILE A 89 7.82 -9.89 9.58
CA ILE A 89 9.08 -9.17 9.39
C ILE A 89 9.23 -8.09 10.47
N LEU A 90 8.18 -7.29 10.69
CA LEU A 90 8.18 -6.22 11.69
C LEU A 90 8.47 -6.76 13.10
N GLU A 91 7.88 -7.91 13.47
CA GLU A 91 8.13 -8.56 14.77
C GLU A 91 9.60 -8.90 14.98
N ARG A 92 10.33 -9.25 13.90
CA ARG A 92 11.77 -9.58 13.99
C ARG A 92 12.69 -8.37 13.96
N VAL A 93 12.23 -7.28 13.35
CA VAL A 93 13.01 -6.05 13.18
C VAL A 93 12.87 -5.11 14.37
N LEU A 94 11.70 -5.08 14.99
CA LEU A 94 11.40 -4.20 16.11
C LEU A 94 12.00 -4.74 17.42
N PRO A 95 12.75 -3.93 18.17
CA PRO A 95 13.30 -4.34 19.46
C PRO A 95 12.20 -4.53 20.52
N ASP A 96 12.33 -5.60 21.34
CA ASP A 96 11.33 -6.01 22.33
C ASP A 96 10.93 -4.93 23.36
N LYS A 97 11.78 -3.96 23.62
CA LYS A 97 11.59 -2.99 24.70
C LYS A 97 10.79 -1.74 24.31
N GLU A 98 10.50 -1.51 23.04
CA GLU A 98 10.12 -0.16 22.58
C GLU A 98 8.81 -0.06 21.79
N ILE A 99 8.05 -1.15 21.64
CA ILE A 99 6.72 -1.11 21.01
C ILE A 99 5.63 -0.68 22.02
N GLY A 100 6.02 0.07 23.04
CA GLY A 100 5.10 0.64 23.99
C GLY A 100 4.36 1.83 23.39
N GLY A 101 3.11 1.67 23.04
CA GLY A 101 2.28 2.77 22.53
C GLY A 101 0.85 2.40 22.16
N PHE A 102 0.55 1.11 21.94
CA PHE A 102 -0.80 0.69 21.56
C PHE A 102 -1.61 0.05 22.70
N ASN A 103 -0.96 -0.41 23.78
CA ASN A 103 -1.61 -1.01 24.93
C ASN A 103 -0.79 -0.83 26.22
N ASP A 104 -0.06 0.28 26.35
CA ASP A 104 0.53 0.56 27.64
C ASP A 104 -0.56 1.05 28.59
N GLU A 105 -1.04 0.15 29.43
CA GLU A 105 -1.26 0.48 30.83
C GLU A 105 0.11 0.91 31.42
N LYS A 106 0.67 2.01 30.91
CA LYS A 106 1.73 2.71 31.63
C LYS A 106 1.09 3.14 32.91
N ASP A 107 1.66 2.73 34.01
CA ASP A 107 1.47 3.38 35.30
C ASP A 107 1.46 4.89 35.00
N TRP A 108 0.30 5.49 35.19
CA TRP A 108 0.08 6.89 34.87
C TRP A 108 1.09 7.76 35.63
N ASP A 109 2.09 8.26 34.92
CA ASP A 109 3.12 9.16 35.46
C ASP A 109 2.71 10.60 35.17
N PRO A 110 2.28 11.39 36.18
CA PRO A 110 1.96 12.81 36.01
C PRO A 110 3.10 13.63 35.41
N ALA A 111 4.36 13.23 35.61
CA ALA A 111 5.53 13.91 35.03
C ALA A 111 5.61 13.76 33.50
N SER A 112 4.92 12.78 32.92
CA SER A 112 4.86 12.60 31.46
C SER A 112 4.04 13.69 30.76
N LEU A 113 3.13 14.37 31.46
CA LEU A 113 2.29 15.45 30.94
C LEU A 113 3.07 16.75 30.68
N THR A 114 4.22 16.92 31.32
CA THR A 114 5.03 18.15 31.22
C THR A 114 6.16 18.04 30.20
N LYS A 115 6.42 16.87 29.62
CA LYS A 115 7.42 16.70 28.56
C LYS A 115 6.75 16.99 27.21
N GLU A 116 7.08 18.15 26.61
CA GLU A 116 6.81 18.33 25.19
C GLU A 116 7.45 17.14 24.41
N PRO A 117 6.68 16.51 23.51
CA PRO A 117 7.23 15.41 22.70
C PRO A 117 8.45 15.94 21.96
N ASP A 118 9.57 15.23 22.06
CA ASP A 118 10.76 15.60 21.32
C ASP A 118 10.40 15.60 19.82
N PRO A 119 10.61 16.73 19.11
CA PRO A 119 10.26 16.85 17.69
C PRO A 119 11.02 15.87 16.78
N ASP A 120 12.05 15.22 17.32
CA ASP A 120 12.81 14.19 16.61
C ASP A 120 12.30 12.77 16.90
N THR A 121 11.29 12.61 17.77
CA THR A 121 10.67 11.29 17.99
C THR A 121 9.80 10.89 16.79
N VAL A 122 9.88 9.61 16.46
CA VAL A 122 9.15 9.00 15.36
C VAL A 122 7.83 8.42 15.89
N LYS A 123 6.73 8.73 15.21
CA LYS A 123 5.45 8.09 15.48
C LYS A 123 5.40 6.72 14.80
N ARG A 124 5.83 5.70 15.51
CA ARG A 124 5.96 4.32 14.99
C ARG A 124 4.70 3.80 14.30
N GLY A 125 3.51 4.13 14.84
CA GLY A 125 2.25 3.71 14.22
C GLY A 125 2.06 4.23 12.80
N GLU A 126 2.42 5.48 12.53
CA GLU A 126 2.33 6.07 11.19
C GLU A 126 3.27 5.32 10.22
N ILE A 127 4.52 5.07 10.63
CA ILE A 127 5.49 4.32 9.80
C ILE A 127 5.06 2.88 9.53
N ILE A 128 4.50 2.18 10.52
CA ILE A 128 4.01 0.82 10.30
C ILE A 128 2.90 0.81 9.24
N VAL A 129 1.99 1.79 9.30
CA VAL A 129 0.94 1.94 8.28
C VAL A 129 1.57 2.20 6.90
N GLU A 130 2.55 3.11 6.82
CA GLU A 130 3.28 3.45 5.60
C GLU A 130 3.93 2.21 4.99
N ILE A 131 4.69 1.44 5.76
CA ILE A 131 5.30 0.17 5.31
C ILE A 131 4.25 -0.80 4.75
N VAL A 132 3.14 -1.01 5.48
CA VAL A 132 2.09 -1.95 5.04
C VAL A 132 1.48 -1.52 3.70
N PHE A 133 1.14 -0.23 3.55
CA PHE A 133 0.56 0.26 2.31
C PHE A 133 1.58 0.24 1.16
N THR A 134 2.86 0.51 1.42
CA THR A 134 3.92 0.41 0.42
C THR A 134 4.10 -1.03 -0.06
N PHE A 135 4.07 -2.02 0.86
CA PHE A 135 4.09 -3.43 0.48
C PHE A 135 2.86 -3.84 -0.35
N ILE A 136 1.67 -3.36 0.00
CA ILE A 136 0.46 -3.62 -0.78
C ILE A 136 0.60 -3.01 -2.18
N GLY A 137 1.11 -1.78 -2.28
CA GLY A 137 1.38 -1.12 -3.56
C GLY A 137 2.37 -1.92 -4.42
N LEU A 138 3.48 -2.40 -3.83
CA LEU A 138 4.44 -3.28 -4.49
C LEU A 138 3.80 -4.58 -4.97
N ALA A 139 2.96 -5.21 -4.15
CA ALA A 139 2.27 -6.44 -4.52
C ALA A 139 1.32 -6.21 -5.70
N ILE A 140 0.54 -5.13 -5.69
CA ILE A 140 -0.37 -4.77 -6.79
C ILE A 140 0.43 -4.54 -8.08
N LEU A 141 1.50 -3.76 -8.03
CA LEU A 141 2.30 -3.43 -9.21
C LEU A 141 3.05 -4.62 -9.81
N ASN A 142 3.49 -5.59 -8.99
CA ASN A 142 4.34 -6.68 -9.45
C ASN A 142 3.61 -8.01 -9.64
N LEU A 143 2.56 -8.28 -8.82
CA LEU A 143 1.85 -9.56 -8.85
C LEU A 143 0.47 -9.45 -9.47
N TYR A 144 -0.14 -8.28 -9.38
CA TYR A 144 -1.55 -8.07 -9.75
C TYR A 144 -1.72 -6.93 -10.75
N PHE A 145 -0.69 -6.63 -11.53
CA PHE A 145 -0.72 -5.56 -12.52
C PHE A 145 -1.89 -5.69 -13.51
N GLU A 146 -2.26 -6.93 -13.84
CA GLU A 146 -3.40 -7.24 -14.71
C GLU A 146 -4.77 -6.81 -14.15
N ILE A 147 -4.86 -6.54 -12.83
CA ILE A 147 -6.10 -6.01 -12.23
C ILE A 147 -6.28 -4.52 -12.57
N LEU A 148 -5.19 -3.83 -12.87
CA LEU A 148 -5.21 -2.40 -13.19
C LEU A 148 -5.71 -2.19 -14.62
N GLY A 149 -7.03 -2.16 -14.78
CA GLY A 149 -7.67 -1.97 -16.08
C GLY A 149 -9.20 -1.94 -15.98
N ALA A 150 -9.83 -1.79 -17.10
CA ALA A 150 -11.30 -1.87 -17.21
C ALA A 150 -11.70 -3.13 -17.95
N SER A 151 -12.70 -3.83 -17.40
CA SER A 151 -13.32 -5.00 -18.02
C SER A 151 -14.70 -4.62 -18.57
N PHE A 152 -14.95 -4.99 -19.81
CA PHE A 152 -16.21 -4.76 -20.49
C PHE A 152 -16.78 -6.08 -20.98
N PHE A 153 -18.09 -6.25 -20.84
CA PHE A 153 -18.79 -7.39 -21.40
C PHE A 153 -19.61 -6.97 -22.60
N ALA A 154 -19.39 -7.62 -23.74
CA ALA A 154 -20.12 -7.34 -24.97
C ALA A 154 -20.19 -8.63 -25.81
N GLU A 155 -21.33 -8.85 -26.49
CA GLU A 155 -21.55 -10.01 -27.38
C GLU A 155 -21.16 -11.35 -26.74
N ASN A 156 -21.54 -11.55 -25.49
CA ASN A 156 -21.27 -12.76 -24.72
C ASN A 156 -19.77 -13.06 -24.47
N LYS A 157 -18.89 -12.01 -24.50
CA LYS A 157 -17.46 -12.11 -24.27
C LYS A 157 -16.97 -10.99 -23.36
N TRP A 158 -15.96 -11.30 -22.55
CA TRP A 158 -15.22 -10.33 -21.76
C TRP A 158 -14.10 -9.70 -22.58
N TYR A 159 -14.03 -8.38 -22.51
CA TYR A 159 -12.93 -7.59 -23.04
C TYR A 159 -12.25 -6.90 -21.87
N PHE A 160 -10.92 -7.01 -21.80
CA PHE A 160 -10.13 -6.32 -20.81
C PHE A 160 -9.22 -5.33 -21.50
N ILE A 161 -9.22 -4.09 -21.02
CA ILE A 161 -8.29 -3.05 -21.47
C ILE A 161 -7.43 -2.68 -20.28
N PRO A 162 -6.10 -2.87 -20.36
CA PRO A 162 -5.19 -2.46 -19.30
C PRO A 162 -5.19 -0.94 -19.16
N MET A 163 -5.13 -0.45 -17.92
CA MET A 163 -5.07 0.98 -17.61
C MET A 163 -3.78 1.61 -18.14
N PHE A 164 -2.69 0.86 -18.08
CA PHE A 164 -1.38 1.29 -18.52
C PHE A 164 -0.92 0.50 -19.74
N SER A 165 -0.19 1.18 -20.61
CA SER A 165 0.46 0.54 -21.77
C SER A 165 1.78 -0.14 -21.38
N ASP A 166 2.38 -0.88 -22.32
CA ASP A 166 3.70 -1.50 -22.14
C ASP A 166 4.81 -0.48 -21.85
N VAL A 167 4.60 0.79 -22.21
CA VAL A 167 5.54 1.88 -21.90
C VAL A 167 5.68 2.08 -20.41
N PHE A 168 4.58 1.93 -19.64
CA PHE A 168 4.59 2.04 -18.18
C PHE A 168 5.43 0.95 -17.50
N LEU A 169 5.50 -0.25 -18.08
CA LEU A 169 6.28 -1.35 -17.52
C LEU A 169 7.76 -1.01 -17.34
N LYS A 170 8.30 -0.09 -18.14
CA LYS A 170 9.68 0.40 -18.03
C LYS A 170 9.94 1.19 -16.74
N PHE A 171 8.89 1.73 -16.13
CA PHE A 171 8.97 2.49 -14.89
C PHE A 171 8.85 1.61 -13.63
N ILE A 172 8.28 0.40 -13.74
CA ILE A 172 8.09 -0.51 -12.60
C ILE A 172 9.39 -0.77 -11.83
N PRO A 173 10.56 -1.05 -12.45
CA PRO A 173 11.80 -1.25 -11.71
C PRO A 173 12.21 -0.01 -10.89
N TRP A 174 11.99 1.19 -11.41
CA TRP A 174 12.30 2.45 -10.73
C TRP A 174 11.34 2.74 -9.58
N ILE A 175 10.04 2.47 -9.78
CA ILE A 175 9.04 2.55 -8.72
C ILE A 175 9.39 1.57 -7.59
N ASN A 176 9.74 0.32 -7.94
CA ASN A 176 10.17 -0.69 -6.97
C ASN A 176 11.41 -0.24 -6.20
N ALA A 177 12.40 0.35 -6.87
CA ALA A 177 13.61 0.84 -6.23
C ALA A 177 13.32 1.94 -5.20
N ILE A 178 12.45 2.89 -5.52
CA ILE A 178 12.04 3.97 -4.61
C ILE A 178 11.25 3.39 -3.42
N PHE A 179 10.26 2.55 -3.66
CA PHE A 179 9.47 1.92 -2.59
C PHE A 179 10.34 1.05 -1.67
N LEU A 180 11.30 0.30 -2.22
CA LEU A 180 12.24 -0.47 -1.41
C LEU A 180 13.15 0.45 -0.58
N ALA A 181 13.63 1.56 -1.14
CA ALA A 181 14.43 2.54 -0.39
C ALA A 181 13.61 3.17 0.74
N GLU A 182 12.33 3.45 0.51
CA GLU A 182 11.40 3.96 1.52
C GLU A 182 11.20 2.95 2.64
N ILE A 183 10.90 1.68 2.31
CA ILE A 183 10.76 0.61 3.31
C ILE A 183 12.04 0.46 4.15
N VAL A 184 13.22 0.49 3.53
CA VAL A 184 14.51 0.38 4.25
C VAL A 184 14.68 1.55 5.21
N LEU A 185 14.35 2.78 4.79
CA LEU A 185 14.39 3.96 5.65
C LEU A 185 13.41 3.82 6.82
N ASP A 186 12.18 3.41 6.55
CA ASP A 186 11.12 3.25 7.53
C ASP A 186 11.46 2.17 8.58
N VAL A 187 12.00 1.04 8.14
CA VAL A 187 12.50 -0.01 9.03
C VAL A 187 13.61 0.52 9.93
N PHE A 188 14.53 1.35 9.39
CA PHE A 188 15.57 1.97 10.18
C PHE A 188 15.01 2.97 11.20
N LEU A 189 14.02 3.79 10.81
CA LEU A 189 13.32 4.73 11.70
C LEU A 189 12.54 4.00 12.80
N LEU A 190 11.87 2.90 12.48
CA LEU A 190 11.18 2.06 13.47
C LEU A 190 12.16 1.52 14.52
N ARG A 191 13.33 1.07 14.09
CA ARG A 191 14.35 0.50 14.99
C ARG A 191 14.92 1.56 15.93
N ASN A 192 15.24 2.75 15.41
CA ASN A 192 15.92 3.79 16.18
C ASN A 192 14.95 4.74 16.92
N ALA A 193 13.68 4.77 16.52
CA ALA A 193 12.63 5.64 17.07
C ALA A 193 12.92 7.16 17.01
N LEU A 194 14.01 7.56 16.38
CA LEU A 194 14.49 8.94 16.31
C LEU A 194 14.92 9.28 14.88
N TRP A 195 14.57 10.48 14.46
CA TRP A 195 15.12 11.08 13.26
C TRP A 195 16.58 11.48 13.49
N THR A 196 17.46 11.01 12.65
CA THR A 196 18.86 11.45 12.60
C THR A 196 19.10 12.35 11.39
N PRO A 197 20.16 13.16 11.35
CA PRO A 197 20.49 13.95 10.16
C PRO A 197 20.62 13.08 8.91
N LEU A 198 21.17 11.87 9.03
CA LEU A 198 21.33 10.93 7.93
C LEU A 198 19.98 10.44 7.38
N THR A 199 19.04 10.06 8.27
CA THR A 199 17.72 9.61 7.85
C THR A 199 16.89 10.72 7.22
N ARG A 200 17.05 11.97 7.69
CA ARG A 200 16.42 13.15 7.08
C ARG A 200 16.95 13.42 5.68
N ILE A 201 18.27 13.33 5.49
CA ILE A 201 18.89 13.45 4.17
C ILE A 201 18.39 12.33 3.25
N ALA A 202 18.35 11.08 3.72
CA ALA A 202 17.85 9.95 2.93
C ALA A 202 16.38 10.18 2.52
N LYS A 203 15.50 10.66 3.43
CA LYS A 203 14.09 10.97 3.08
C LYS A 203 14.01 12.05 2.01
N VAL A 204 14.80 13.11 2.10
CA VAL A 204 14.86 14.18 1.06
C VAL A 204 15.23 13.60 -0.30
N PHE A 205 16.22 12.71 -0.36
CA PHE A 205 16.62 12.08 -1.63
C PHE A 205 15.53 11.17 -2.20
N ILE A 206 14.88 10.36 -1.36
CA ILE A 206 13.81 9.45 -1.76
C ILE A 206 12.61 10.26 -2.30
N GLU A 207 12.17 11.30 -1.59
CA GLU A 207 11.08 12.17 -2.03
C GLU A 207 11.41 12.91 -3.33
N ALA A 208 12.62 13.44 -3.46
CA ALA A 208 13.06 14.09 -4.69
C ALA A 208 13.06 13.11 -5.88
N ALA A 209 13.57 11.88 -5.68
CA ALA A 209 13.55 10.84 -6.70
C ALA A 209 12.13 10.43 -7.09
N SER A 210 11.23 10.34 -6.11
CA SER A 210 9.80 10.03 -6.31
C SER A 210 9.12 11.10 -7.17
N ILE A 211 9.34 12.39 -6.88
CA ILE A 211 8.81 13.51 -7.68
C ILE A 211 9.34 13.44 -9.13
N VAL A 212 10.65 13.25 -9.29
CA VAL A 212 11.26 13.15 -10.62
C VAL A 212 10.66 11.97 -11.40
N LEU A 213 10.50 10.81 -10.76
CA LEU A 213 9.92 9.65 -11.42
C LEU A 213 8.46 9.90 -11.80
N THR A 214 7.65 10.47 -10.91
CA THR A 214 6.24 10.80 -11.19
C THR A 214 6.13 11.82 -12.33
N PHE A 215 7.03 12.81 -12.37
CA PHE A 215 7.08 13.77 -13.47
C PHE A 215 7.48 13.12 -14.80
N LEU A 216 8.44 12.19 -14.80
CA LEU A 216 8.82 11.43 -16.00
C LEU A 216 7.66 10.58 -16.50
N ILE A 217 6.92 9.91 -15.60
CA ILE A 217 5.72 9.16 -15.94
C ILE A 217 4.67 10.08 -16.58
N LEU A 218 4.40 11.24 -15.98
CA LEU A 218 3.44 12.21 -16.50
C LEU A 218 3.85 12.76 -17.87
N SER A 219 5.16 12.97 -18.09
CA SER A 219 5.69 13.56 -19.33
C SER A 219 5.85 12.54 -20.47
N THR A 220 5.69 11.25 -20.17
CA THR A 220 5.90 10.20 -21.17
C THR A 220 4.63 10.00 -22.00
N PRO A 221 4.70 10.10 -23.34
CA PRO A 221 3.55 9.87 -24.19
C PRO A 221 3.12 8.39 -24.17
N ASN A 222 1.87 8.16 -24.49
CA ASN A 222 1.28 6.81 -24.64
C ASN A 222 1.42 5.91 -23.38
N ILE A 223 1.43 6.50 -22.21
CA ILE A 223 1.50 5.74 -20.93
C ILE A 223 0.17 5.05 -20.61
N ILE A 224 -0.95 5.66 -21.03
CA ILE A 224 -2.29 5.17 -20.80
C ILE A 224 -2.63 4.10 -21.85
N GLY A 225 -3.16 2.96 -21.39
CA GLY A 225 -3.60 1.87 -22.25
C GLY A 225 -4.96 2.10 -22.95
N PHE A 226 -5.73 3.09 -22.48
CA PHE A 226 -7.04 3.44 -23.08
C PHE A 226 -6.84 4.28 -24.33
N THR A 227 -6.62 3.62 -25.46
CA THR A 227 -6.44 4.22 -26.79
C THR A 227 -7.56 3.77 -27.73
N ALA A 228 -7.77 4.50 -28.83
CA ALA A 228 -8.74 4.09 -29.85
C ALA A 228 -8.51 2.67 -30.40
N GLU A 229 -7.24 2.27 -30.47
CA GLU A 229 -6.82 0.95 -30.91
C GLU A 229 -7.23 -0.14 -29.91
N SER A 230 -7.11 0.13 -28.59
CA SER A 230 -7.51 -0.80 -27.53
C SER A 230 -9.02 -1.07 -27.55
N PHE A 231 -9.82 -0.11 -27.99
CA PHE A 231 -11.27 -0.25 -28.13
C PHE A 231 -11.70 -0.81 -29.49
N ALA A 232 -10.81 -0.92 -30.47
CA ALA A 232 -11.16 -1.32 -31.84
C ALA A 232 -11.83 -2.72 -31.91
N ASN A 233 -11.47 -3.61 -31.00
CA ASN A 233 -12.02 -4.96 -30.93
C ASN A 233 -13.31 -5.08 -30.10
N ILE A 234 -13.77 -4.00 -29.48
CA ILE A 234 -15.01 -3.98 -28.68
C ILE A 234 -16.15 -3.54 -29.57
N PRO A 235 -17.33 -4.22 -29.53
CA PRO A 235 -18.48 -3.82 -30.30
C PRO A 235 -18.91 -2.38 -30.00
N LYS A 236 -19.05 -1.56 -31.05
CA LYS A 236 -19.28 -0.10 -30.94
C LYS A 236 -20.54 0.30 -30.15
N ASN A 237 -21.51 -0.60 -30.04
CA ASN A 237 -22.78 -0.33 -29.34
C ASN A 237 -22.72 -0.70 -27.84
N SER A 238 -21.60 -1.24 -27.35
CA SER A 238 -21.53 -1.79 -26.00
C SER A 238 -20.88 -0.84 -25.01
N VAL A 239 -20.01 0.05 -25.48
CA VAL A 239 -19.26 0.98 -24.64
C VAL A 239 -19.04 2.28 -25.40
N ASP A 240 -19.28 3.41 -24.75
CA ASP A 240 -18.90 4.71 -25.27
C ASP A 240 -17.39 4.92 -25.07
N ALA A 241 -16.63 4.39 -26.03
CA ALA A 241 -15.17 4.42 -26.01
C ALA A 241 -14.62 5.86 -26.00
N GLU A 242 -15.29 6.80 -26.67
CA GLU A 242 -14.85 8.20 -26.76
C GLU A 242 -14.98 8.89 -25.40
N THR A 243 -16.09 8.71 -24.72
CA THR A 243 -16.30 9.24 -23.37
C THR A 243 -15.30 8.62 -22.37
N LEU A 244 -15.09 7.30 -22.42
CA LEU A 244 -14.12 6.64 -21.53
C LEU A 244 -12.68 7.11 -21.78
N MET A 245 -12.24 7.16 -23.02
CA MET A 245 -10.92 7.70 -23.36
C MET A 245 -10.76 9.13 -22.86
N THR A 246 -11.78 9.96 -23.01
CA THR A 246 -11.75 11.35 -22.53
C THR A 246 -11.62 11.42 -21.01
N ILE A 247 -12.39 10.62 -20.29
CA ILE A 247 -12.34 10.56 -18.81
C ILE A 247 -10.94 10.11 -18.35
N PHE A 248 -10.40 9.04 -18.91
CA PHE A 248 -9.08 8.53 -18.48
C PHE A 248 -7.92 9.46 -18.88
N ASN A 249 -7.97 10.03 -20.07
CA ASN A 249 -6.97 10.99 -20.54
C ASN A 249 -6.99 12.29 -19.71
N LEU A 250 -8.12 12.66 -19.12
CA LEU A 250 -8.23 13.82 -18.24
C LEU A 250 -7.88 13.47 -16.79
N SER A 251 -8.39 12.35 -16.27
CA SER A 251 -8.22 11.97 -14.86
C SER A 251 -6.78 11.58 -14.54
N PHE A 252 -6.08 10.91 -15.44
CA PHE A 252 -4.71 10.46 -15.19
C PHE A 252 -3.73 11.64 -14.94
N PRO A 253 -3.61 12.66 -15.82
CA PRO A 253 -2.75 13.81 -15.54
C PRO A 253 -3.14 14.55 -14.27
N ILE A 254 -4.43 14.71 -14.00
CA ILE A 254 -4.92 15.36 -12.77
C ILE A 254 -4.46 14.57 -11.55
N THR A 255 -4.61 13.25 -11.56
CA THR A 255 -4.15 12.38 -10.46
C THR A 255 -2.65 12.47 -10.27
N MET A 256 -1.86 12.43 -11.34
CA MET A 256 -0.40 12.57 -11.27
C MET A 256 0.04 13.93 -10.72
N ILE A 257 -0.64 15.01 -11.12
CA ILE A 257 -0.37 16.36 -10.57
C ILE A 257 -0.69 16.41 -9.07
N ILE A 258 -1.79 15.81 -8.63
CA ILE A 258 -2.14 15.74 -7.20
C ILE A 258 -1.05 14.96 -6.45
N ILE A 259 -0.57 13.84 -6.98
CA ILE A 259 0.51 13.06 -6.38
C ILE A 259 1.79 13.90 -6.27
N ILE A 260 2.18 14.62 -7.33
CA ILE A 260 3.36 15.52 -7.31
C ILE A 260 3.21 16.61 -6.24
N ILE A 261 2.02 17.18 -6.08
CA ILE A 261 1.75 18.19 -5.04
C ILE A 261 1.93 17.58 -3.65
N ILE A 262 1.38 16.39 -3.40
CA ILE A 262 1.52 15.69 -2.11
C ILE A 262 2.98 15.38 -1.83
N GLN A 263 3.71 14.80 -2.78
CA GLN A 263 5.15 14.53 -2.68
C GLN A 263 5.97 15.81 -2.46
N GLY A 264 5.58 16.92 -3.11
CA GLY A 264 6.20 18.23 -2.90
C GLY A 264 6.03 18.75 -1.48
N ILE A 265 4.85 18.52 -0.88
CA ILE A 265 4.60 18.85 0.53
C ILE A 265 5.47 18.00 1.46
N GLU A 266 5.58 16.68 1.19
CA GLU A 266 6.40 15.78 2.00
C GLU A 266 7.90 16.12 1.86
N LEU A 267 8.36 16.44 0.67
CA LEU A 267 9.72 16.95 0.43
C LEU A 267 9.99 18.23 1.21
N ALA A 268 9.06 19.19 1.18
CA ALA A 268 9.20 20.45 1.93
C ALA A 268 9.27 20.21 3.44
N LYS A 269 8.46 19.30 3.98
CA LYS A 269 8.52 18.87 5.39
C LYS A 269 9.85 18.21 5.71
N ALA A 270 10.37 17.33 4.85
CA ALA A 270 11.66 16.67 5.04
C ALA A 270 12.82 17.68 5.06
N ILE A 271 12.83 18.64 4.13
CA ILE A 271 13.82 19.72 4.06
C ILE A 271 13.73 20.61 5.32
N TYR A 272 12.53 21.03 5.70
CA TYR A 272 12.33 21.83 6.92
C TYR A 272 12.84 21.11 8.17
N GLY A 273 12.54 19.80 8.29
CA GLY A 273 13.03 18.99 9.39
C GLY A 273 14.56 18.89 9.41
N LEU A 274 15.21 18.81 8.26
CA LEU A 274 16.68 18.79 8.14
C LEU A 274 17.29 20.10 8.65
N PHE A 275 16.76 21.27 8.23
CA PHE A 275 17.25 22.57 8.70
C PHE A 275 17.05 22.77 10.19
N LYS A 276 15.89 22.38 10.74
CA LYS A 276 15.60 22.48 12.18
C LYS A 276 16.57 21.65 13.01
N ALA A 277 16.92 20.44 12.58
CA ALA A 277 17.90 19.59 13.27
C ALA A 277 19.31 20.22 13.25
N THR A 278 19.71 20.82 12.13
CA THR A 278 21.01 21.48 11.99
C THR A 278 21.13 22.71 12.89
N TYR A 279 20.03 23.42 13.10
CA TYR A 279 20.04 24.63 13.97
C TYR A 279 20.11 24.29 15.45
N LYS A 280 19.57 23.13 15.88
CA LYS A 280 19.65 22.67 17.27
C LYS A 280 21.04 22.10 17.64
N ALA A 281 21.83 21.70 16.65
CA ALA A 281 23.17 21.14 16.86
C ALA A 281 24.26 22.21 16.99
N LYS A 282 23.94 23.47 16.78
CA LYS A 282 24.79 24.65 17.07
C LYS A 282 24.39 25.30 18.40
#